data_2e5f227004022b8ed9784489d8ce113a
#
_entry.id   2e5f227004022b8ed9784489d8ce113a
#
_cell.length_a   1.000
_cell.length_b   1.000
_cell.length_c   1.000
_cell.angle_alpha   90.00
_cell.angle_beta   90.00
_cell.angle_gamma   90.00
#
_symmetry.space_group_name_H-M   'P 1'
#
loop_
_entity.id
_entity.type
_entity.pdbx_description
1 polymer ?
#
loop_
_entity_poly.entity_id
_entity_poly.type
_entity_poly.pdbx_seq_one_letter_code
_entity_poly.pdbx_strand_id
1 'polypeptide(L)'
;MIKRALAAASLSTVALLATPLPAQAVTLEQKLAALSSFTQPTASSASSWRAAWQNQAAWAAYNFDWSTDLCSSSPDQPLGFDFRMPCRRHDFGYRNYKAVGQFPANKSRIDDAFYFDMRQVCAAYSGASKTTCDGLAWTYYQAVKQFGSLTVTQEQIEEIRRAGERAALNGQA
;
A
#
# COMPACT_ATOMS: atom_id res chain seq x y z
N MET A 1 32.28 57.14 59.92
CA MET A 1 32.65 56.52 58.67
C MET A 1 32.12 55.08 58.72
N ILE A 2 31.01 54.83 58.05
CA ILE A 2 30.34 53.51 58.01
C ILE A 2 30.68 52.87 56.69
N LYS A 3 31.45 51.78 56.68
CA LYS A 3 31.75 50.96 55.49
C LYS A 3 30.60 49.98 55.26
N ARG A 4 29.86 50.17 54.19
CA ARG A 4 28.87 49.22 53.71
C ARG A 4 29.57 48.12 52.87
N ALA A 5 29.50 46.85 53.33
CA ALA A 5 29.93 45.72 52.59
C ALA A 5 28.78 45.30 51.64
N LEU A 6 29.06 45.24 50.33
CA LEU A 6 28.18 44.69 49.33
C LEU A 6 28.44 43.16 49.23
N ALA A 7 27.46 42.36 49.61
CA ALA A 7 27.49 40.92 49.33
C ALA A 7 26.99 40.64 47.93
N ALA A 8 27.84 40.05 47.10
CA ALA A 8 27.49 39.60 45.77
C ALA A 8 26.90 38.18 45.87
N ALA A 9 25.60 38.04 45.56
CA ALA A 9 24.96 36.75 45.45
C ALA A 9 25.20 36.17 44.05
N SER A 10 25.97 35.09 43.95
CA SER A 10 26.17 34.35 42.71
C SER A 10 25.01 33.38 42.46
N LEU A 11 24.19 33.66 41.44
CA LEU A 11 23.18 32.71 40.94
C LEU A 11 23.88 31.62 40.12
N SER A 12 23.96 30.41 40.68
CA SER A 12 24.40 29.23 39.91
C SER A 12 23.21 28.70 39.10
N THR A 13 23.23 28.88 37.76
CA THR A 13 22.29 28.26 36.86
C THR A 13 22.63 26.79 36.66
N VAL A 14 21.81 25.90 37.19
CA VAL A 14 21.90 24.45 36.91
C VAL A 14 21.27 24.22 35.53
N ALA A 15 22.11 23.96 34.52
CA ALA A 15 21.65 23.50 33.25
C ALA A 15 21.21 22.04 33.34
N LEU A 16 19.90 21.78 33.30
CA LEU A 16 19.37 20.42 33.12
C LEU A 16 19.71 19.95 31.70
N LEU A 17 20.69 19.07 31.61
CA LEU A 17 20.95 18.29 30.37
C LEU A 17 19.81 17.29 30.21
N ALA A 18 18.84 17.60 29.35
CA ALA A 18 17.84 16.65 28.91
C ALA A 18 18.53 15.55 28.08
N THR A 19 18.71 14.38 28.67
CA THR A 19 19.18 13.20 27.92
C THR A 19 18.06 12.80 26.95
N PRO A 20 18.34 12.65 25.65
CA PRO A 20 17.32 12.15 24.72
C PRO A 20 16.93 10.74 25.14
N LEU A 21 15.62 10.53 25.35
CA LEU A 21 15.08 9.20 25.59
C LEU A 21 15.36 8.34 24.34
N PRO A 22 15.81 7.09 24.51
CA PRO A 22 16.01 6.20 23.37
C PRO A 22 14.68 6.06 22.63
N ALA A 23 14.71 6.27 21.29
CA ALA A 23 13.57 6.02 20.45
C ALA A 23 13.13 4.56 20.67
N GLN A 24 11.92 4.35 21.18
CA GLN A 24 11.40 3.00 21.43
C GLN A 24 11.24 2.29 20.07
N ALA A 25 11.76 1.07 19.97
CA ALA A 25 11.56 0.24 18.79
C ALA A 25 10.07 -0.05 18.61
N VAL A 26 9.61 0.02 17.36
CA VAL A 26 8.22 -0.29 17.01
C VAL A 26 7.92 -1.74 17.40
N THR A 27 6.86 -1.97 18.16
CA THR A 27 6.41 -3.31 18.56
C THR A 27 5.78 -4.04 17.38
N LEU A 28 5.73 -5.38 17.46
CA LEU A 28 5.03 -6.19 16.46
C LEU A 28 3.54 -5.79 16.35
N GLU A 29 2.90 -5.51 17.47
CA GLU A 29 1.50 -5.06 17.50
C GLU A 29 1.31 -3.75 16.73
N GLN A 30 2.16 -2.75 16.96
CA GLN A 30 2.15 -1.49 16.23
C GLN A 30 2.39 -1.72 14.72
N LYS A 31 3.35 -2.60 14.36
CA LYS A 31 3.62 -2.95 12.97
C LYS A 31 2.39 -3.62 12.33
N LEU A 32 1.74 -4.55 13.00
CA LEU A 32 0.54 -5.23 12.50
C LEU A 32 -0.65 -4.26 12.36
N ALA A 33 -0.83 -3.33 13.29
CA ALA A 33 -1.85 -2.30 13.21
C ALA A 33 -1.65 -1.40 11.98
N ALA A 34 -0.41 -0.96 11.73
CA ALA A 34 -0.07 -0.19 10.54
C ALA A 34 -0.29 -0.99 9.24
N LEU A 35 0.18 -2.25 9.18
CA LEU A 35 -0.07 -3.14 8.04
C LEU A 35 -1.56 -3.32 7.79
N SER A 36 -2.35 -3.53 8.84
CA SER A 36 -3.80 -3.66 8.73
C SER A 36 -4.44 -2.39 8.15
N SER A 37 -4.03 -1.21 8.63
CA SER A 37 -4.55 0.07 8.12
C SER A 37 -4.21 0.31 6.65
N PHE A 38 -3.09 -0.23 6.16
CA PHE A 38 -2.60 -0.08 4.80
C PHE A 38 -3.15 -1.11 3.80
N THR A 39 -3.85 -2.14 4.25
CA THR A 39 -4.27 -3.27 3.41
C THR A 39 -5.77 -3.55 3.44
N GLN A 40 -6.60 -2.57 3.82
CA GLN A 40 -8.06 -2.70 3.72
C GLN A 40 -8.55 -2.38 2.29
N PRO A 41 -9.63 -3.01 1.82
CA PRO A 41 -10.24 -2.74 0.51
C PRO A 41 -11.06 -1.44 0.54
N THR A 42 -10.44 -0.31 0.87
CA THR A 42 -11.08 1.00 1.01
C THR A 42 -10.21 2.11 0.44
N ALA A 43 -10.85 3.19 -0.02
CA ALA A 43 -10.15 4.37 -0.55
C ALA A 43 -9.25 5.05 0.50
N SER A 44 -9.70 5.11 1.76
CA SER A 44 -8.91 5.69 2.85
C SER A 44 -7.63 4.89 3.10
N SER A 45 -7.72 3.56 3.13
CA SER A 45 -6.56 2.68 3.28
C SER A 45 -5.57 2.82 2.10
N ALA A 46 -6.09 2.87 0.86
CA ALA A 46 -5.26 3.10 -0.32
C ALA A 46 -4.54 4.45 -0.28
N SER A 47 -5.23 5.52 0.14
CA SER A 47 -4.65 6.85 0.30
C SER A 47 -3.59 6.89 1.40
N SER A 48 -3.86 6.27 2.57
CA SER A 48 -2.92 6.19 3.68
C SER A 48 -1.64 5.44 3.29
N TRP A 49 -1.78 4.29 2.63
CA TRP A 49 -0.63 3.55 2.12
C TRP A 49 0.16 4.36 1.09
N ARG A 50 -0.51 5.03 0.15
CA ARG A 50 0.17 5.86 -0.87
C ARG A 50 0.96 6.99 -0.23
N ALA A 51 0.41 7.67 0.77
CA ALA A 51 1.10 8.72 1.52
C ALA A 51 2.33 8.16 2.25
N ALA A 52 2.22 6.99 2.87
CA ALA A 52 3.32 6.31 3.53
C ALA A 52 4.42 5.89 2.51
N TRP A 53 4.02 5.33 1.37
CA TRP A 53 4.93 4.96 0.29
C TRP A 53 5.70 6.17 -0.27
N GLN A 54 5.07 7.33 -0.38
CA GLN A 54 5.71 8.57 -0.81
C GLN A 54 6.65 9.17 0.25
N ASN A 55 6.50 8.77 1.51
CA ASN A 55 7.31 9.24 2.64
C ASN A 55 7.83 8.07 3.49
N GLN A 56 8.54 7.14 2.85
CA GLN A 56 9.05 5.92 3.49
C GLN A 56 9.97 6.23 4.70
N ALA A 57 10.70 7.34 4.67
CA ALA A 57 11.58 7.74 5.75
C ALA A 57 10.84 7.89 7.09
N ALA A 58 9.60 8.40 7.08
CA ALA A 58 8.77 8.50 8.29
C ALA A 58 8.38 7.13 8.88
N TRP A 59 8.51 6.05 8.10
CA TRP A 59 8.18 4.68 8.47
C TRP A 59 9.41 3.80 8.69
N ALA A 60 10.62 4.39 8.72
CA ALA A 60 11.87 3.62 8.86
C ALA A 60 11.89 2.72 10.10
N ALA A 61 11.33 3.20 11.24
CA ALA A 61 11.26 2.43 12.48
C ALA A 61 10.40 1.14 12.38
N TYR A 62 9.49 1.08 11.40
CA TYR A 62 8.64 -0.09 11.16
C TYR A 62 9.35 -1.19 10.37
N ASN A 63 10.48 -0.88 9.75
CA ASN A 63 11.23 -1.80 8.89
C ASN A 63 10.32 -2.51 7.88
N PHE A 64 9.54 -1.73 7.11
CA PHE A 64 8.70 -2.25 6.04
C PHE A 64 9.52 -2.56 4.80
N ASP A 65 9.20 -3.67 4.15
CA ASP A 65 9.64 -3.96 2.81
C ASP A 65 8.77 -3.22 1.79
N TRP A 66 9.33 -2.21 1.13
CA TRP A 66 8.70 -1.40 0.09
C TRP A 66 9.03 -1.87 -1.33
N SER A 67 9.82 -2.94 -1.44
CA SER A 67 10.19 -3.48 -2.75
C SER A 67 8.98 -4.05 -3.50
N THR A 68 9.08 -4.09 -4.82
CA THR A 68 8.00 -4.55 -5.70
C THR A 68 8.60 -5.09 -6.99
N ASP A 69 7.99 -6.10 -7.54
CA ASP A 69 8.14 -6.56 -8.93
C ASP A 69 6.89 -6.22 -9.76
N LEU A 70 6.07 -5.29 -9.25
CA LEU A 70 4.82 -4.82 -9.86
C LEU A 70 3.85 -5.99 -10.09
N CYS A 71 3.32 -6.15 -11.30
CA CYS A 71 2.38 -7.24 -11.59
C CYS A 71 3.08 -8.57 -11.88
N SER A 72 4.35 -8.73 -11.43
CA SER A 72 5.15 -9.96 -11.57
C SER A 72 5.23 -10.47 -13.02
N SER A 73 4.69 -11.67 -13.32
CA SER A 73 4.69 -12.27 -14.66
C SER A 73 3.54 -11.79 -15.56
N SER A 74 2.69 -10.88 -15.06
CA SER A 74 1.58 -10.30 -15.83
C SER A 74 1.92 -8.88 -16.29
N PRO A 75 1.32 -8.38 -17.38
CA PRO A 75 1.53 -6.99 -17.81
C PRO A 75 1.13 -5.98 -16.74
N ASP A 76 1.95 -4.96 -16.53
CA ASP A 76 1.67 -3.87 -15.59
C ASP A 76 0.56 -2.93 -16.07
N GLN A 77 0.41 -2.85 -17.39
CA GLN A 77 -0.56 -1.99 -18.07
C GLN A 77 -1.30 -2.77 -19.16
N PRO A 78 -2.10 -3.81 -18.81
CA PRO A 78 -2.82 -4.60 -19.80
C PRO A 78 -3.78 -3.70 -20.58
N LEU A 79 -3.69 -3.72 -21.90
CA LEU A 79 -4.48 -2.87 -22.82
C LEU A 79 -4.45 -1.37 -22.48
N GLY A 80 -3.40 -0.88 -21.80
CA GLY A 80 -3.24 0.51 -21.41
C GLY A 80 -3.84 0.87 -20.04
N PHE A 81 -4.51 -0.04 -19.34
CA PHE A 81 -5.00 0.19 -17.99
C PHE A 81 -3.87 0.07 -16.97
N ASP A 82 -3.62 1.12 -16.20
CA ASP A 82 -2.46 1.18 -15.31
C ASP A 82 -2.70 0.50 -13.97
N PHE A 83 -2.28 -0.76 -13.84
CA PHE A 83 -2.37 -1.53 -12.61
C PHE A 83 -1.09 -1.50 -11.74
N ARG A 84 -0.08 -0.68 -12.11
CA ARG A 84 1.19 -0.61 -11.37
C ARG A 84 1.03 -0.27 -9.89
N MET A 85 0.19 0.71 -9.55
CA MET A 85 -0.02 1.08 -8.14
C MET A 85 -0.82 0.04 -7.36
N PRO A 86 -1.92 -0.55 -7.89
CA PRO A 86 -2.53 -1.74 -7.33
C PRO A 86 -1.55 -2.87 -7.04
N CYS A 87 -0.74 -3.26 -8.02
CA CYS A 87 0.26 -4.33 -7.87
C CYS A 87 1.31 -3.99 -6.80
N ARG A 88 1.80 -2.75 -6.76
CA ARG A 88 2.77 -2.29 -5.76
C ARG A 88 2.23 -2.40 -4.33
N ARG A 89 0.97 -2.01 -4.10
CA ARG A 89 0.35 -2.12 -2.78
C ARG A 89 0.07 -3.57 -2.39
N HIS A 90 -0.27 -4.42 -3.35
CA HIS A 90 -0.43 -5.85 -3.16
C HIS A 90 0.89 -6.51 -2.72
N ASP A 91 1.99 -6.22 -3.41
CA ASP A 91 3.34 -6.66 -3.04
C ASP A 91 3.71 -6.24 -1.61
N PHE A 92 3.45 -4.97 -1.27
CA PHE A 92 3.70 -4.46 0.07
C PHE A 92 2.97 -5.32 1.13
N GLY A 93 1.71 -5.61 0.92
CA GLY A 93 0.94 -6.48 1.82
C GLY A 93 1.54 -7.89 1.91
N TYR A 94 1.81 -8.51 0.78
CA TYR A 94 2.35 -9.87 0.71
C TYR A 94 3.70 -9.99 1.41
N ARG A 95 4.68 -9.12 1.06
CA ARG A 95 6.04 -9.17 1.58
C ARG A 95 6.06 -8.95 3.09
N ASN A 96 5.37 -7.93 3.57
CA ASN A 96 5.39 -7.57 4.98
C ASN A 96 4.64 -8.57 5.87
N TYR A 97 3.48 -9.10 5.45
CA TYR A 97 2.79 -10.14 6.21
C TYR A 97 3.51 -11.49 6.20
N LYS A 98 4.23 -11.83 5.12
CA LYS A 98 5.13 -12.98 5.10
C LYS A 98 6.28 -12.79 6.08
N ALA A 99 6.92 -11.63 6.09
CA ALA A 99 8.04 -11.31 6.99
C ALA A 99 7.69 -11.43 8.48
N VAL A 100 6.45 -11.18 8.87
CA VAL A 100 5.97 -11.30 10.26
C VAL A 100 5.21 -12.59 10.55
N GLY A 101 5.18 -13.55 9.62
CA GLY A 101 4.54 -14.87 9.81
C GLY A 101 3.01 -14.82 9.87
N GLN A 102 2.37 -13.73 9.40
CA GLN A 102 0.92 -13.52 9.50
C GLN A 102 0.22 -13.55 8.12
N PHE A 103 0.91 -14.01 7.08
CA PHE A 103 0.40 -13.98 5.72
C PHE A 103 -0.88 -14.80 5.50
N PRO A 104 -1.00 -16.08 5.96
CA PRO A 104 -2.19 -16.88 5.69
C PRO A 104 -3.49 -16.24 6.20
N ALA A 105 -3.45 -15.62 7.38
CA ALA A 105 -4.61 -14.96 7.99
C ALA A 105 -5.01 -13.65 7.29
N ASN A 106 -4.12 -13.05 6.50
CA ASN A 106 -4.31 -11.73 5.91
C ASN A 106 -4.39 -11.75 4.38
N LYS A 107 -4.04 -12.87 3.74
CA LYS A 107 -3.98 -13.00 2.28
C LYS A 107 -5.27 -12.55 1.59
N SER A 108 -6.42 -13.08 2.02
CA SER A 108 -7.70 -12.75 1.37
C SER A 108 -7.99 -11.25 1.38
N ARG A 109 -7.75 -10.59 2.53
CA ARG A 109 -7.95 -9.14 2.64
C ARG A 109 -7.01 -8.35 1.73
N ILE A 110 -5.75 -8.78 1.57
CA ILE A 110 -4.79 -8.14 0.68
C ILE A 110 -5.23 -8.30 -0.77
N ASP A 111 -5.69 -9.48 -1.16
CA ASP A 111 -6.23 -9.75 -2.50
C ASP A 111 -7.49 -8.90 -2.77
N ASP A 112 -8.38 -8.80 -1.79
CA ASP A 112 -9.58 -7.97 -1.90
C ASP A 112 -9.24 -6.46 -2.03
N ALA A 113 -8.19 -5.99 -1.32
CA ALA A 113 -7.67 -4.63 -1.46
C ALA A 113 -7.05 -4.41 -2.86
N PHE A 114 -6.37 -5.39 -3.41
CA PHE A 114 -5.85 -5.35 -4.77
C PHE A 114 -6.96 -5.21 -5.82
N TYR A 115 -8.00 -6.03 -5.70
CA TYR A 115 -9.17 -5.94 -6.57
C TYR A 115 -9.87 -4.58 -6.45
N PHE A 116 -10.05 -4.10 -5.21
CA PHE A 116 -10.61 -2.77 -4.96
C PHE A 116 -9.81 -1.68 -5.69
N ASP A 117 -8.47 -1.70 -5.58
CA ASP A 117 -7.61 -0.69 -6.19
C ASP A 117 -7.69 -0.72 -7.73
N MET A 118 -7.69 -1.91 -8.35
CA MET A 118 -7.87 -2.04 -9.80
C MET A 118 -9.24 -1.51 -10.25
N ARG A 119 -10.30 -1.76 -9.47
CA ARG A 119 -11.64 -1.19 -9.74
C ARG A 119 -11.65 0.34 -9.65
N GLN A 120 -10.83 0.95 -8.77
CA GLN A 120 -10.66 2.40 -8.74
C GLN A 120 -9.98 2.92 -10.02
N VAL A 121 -9.01 2.19 -10.57
CA VAL A 121 -8.44 2.51 -11.89
C VAL A 121 -9.52 2.44 -12.96
N CYS A 122 -10.32 1.39 -12.97
CA CYS A 122 -11.39 1.18 -13.96
C CYS A 122 -12.53 2.21 -13.86
N ALA A 123 -12.74 2.84 -12.71
CA ALA A 123 -13.75 3.87 -12.51
C ALA A 123 -13.49 5.16 -13.32
N ALA A 124 -12.26 5.36 -13.82
CA ALA A 124 -11.93 6.47 -14.72
C ALA A 124 -12.43 6.27 -16.16
N TYR A 125 -12.95 5.10 -16.49
CA TYR A 125 -13.42 4.74 -17.83
C TYR A 125 -14.94 4.57 -17.87
N SER A 126 -15.52 4.51 -19.07
CA SER A 126 -16.94 4.28 -19.31
C SER A 126 -17.18 3.33 -20.50
N GLY A 127 -18.40 2.83 -20.65
CA GLY A 127 -18.80 1.95 -21.75
C GLY A 127 -17.91 0.71 -21.88
N ALA A 128 -17.59 0.31 -23.10
CA ALA A 128 -16.79 -0.88 -23.40
C ALA A 128 -15.41 -0.88 -22.72
N SER A 129 -14.75 0.29 -22.63
CA SER A 129 -13.45 0.40 -21.97
C SER A 129 -13.55 0.05 -20.47
N LYS A 130 -14.60 0.50 -19.81
CA LYS A 130 -14.84 0.16 -18.41
C LYS A 130 -15.10 -1.35 -18.24
N THR A 131 -15.95 -1.92 -19.08
CA THR A 131 -16.28 -3.35 -19.05
C THR A 131 -15.02 -4.21 -19.26
N THR A 132 -14.17 -3.84 -20.21
CA THR A 132 -12.89 -4.51 -20.46
C THR A 132 -11.94 -4.37 -19.27
N CYS A 133 -11.79 -3.18 -18.71
CA CYS A 133 -10.97 -2.94 -17.52
C CYS A 133 -11.44 -3.75 -16.31
N ASP A 134 -12.75 -3.77 -16.05
CA ASP A 134 -13.33 -4.55 -14.93
C ASP A 134 -13.11 -6.06 -15.12
N GLY A 135 -13.20 -6.55 -16.36
CA GLY A 135 -12.88 -7.95 -16.69
C GLY A 135 -11.42 -8.30 -16.44
N LEU A 136 -10.49 -7.41 -16.81
CA LEU A 136 -9.07 -7.57 -16.50
C LEU A 136 -8.83 -7.54 -14.97
N ALA A 137 -9.41 -6.58 -14.26
CA ALA A 137 -9.30 -6.50 -12.80
C ALA A 137 -9.77 -7.79 -12.12
N TRP A 138 -10.87 -8.38 -12.59
CA TRP A 138 -11.37 -9.66 -12.10
C TRP A 138 -10.39 -10.81 -12.38
N THR A 139 -9.83 -10.88 -13.58
CA THR A 139 -8.87 -11.94 -13.96
C THR A 139 -7.60 -11.88 -13.13
N TYR A 140 -7.05 -10.69 -12.90
CA TYR A 140 -5.88 -10.49 -12.03
C TYR A 140 -6.18 -10.91 -10.58
N TYR A 141 -7.36 -10.54 -10.07
CA TYR A 141 -7.82 -10.95 -8.75
C TYR A 141 -7.95 -12.47 -8.61
N GLN A 142 -8.53 -13.15 -9.60
CA GLN A 142 -8.65 -14.61 -9.57
C GLN A 142 -7.29 -15.31 -9.61
N ALA A 143 -6.32 -14.77 -10.36
CA ALA A 143 -4.97 -15.30 -10.39
C ALA A 143 -4.32 -15.29 -9.01
N VAL A 144 -4.36 -14.18 -8.28
CA VAL A 144 -3.79 -14.10 -6.93
C VAL A 144 -4.56 -14.95 -5.92
N LYS A 145 -5.89 -15.03 -6.02
CA LYS A 145 -6.71 -15.85 -5.12
C LYS A 145 -6.38 -17.33 -5.23
N GLN A 146 -6.25 -17.85 -6.45
CA GLN A 146 -6.05 -19.28 -6.69
C GLN A 146 -4.58 -19.70 -6.53
N PHE A 147 -3.65 -18.89 -7.04
CA PHE A 147 -2.26 -19.30 -7.16
C PHE A 147 -1.33 -18.54 -6.21
N GLY A 148 -1.80 -17.47 -5.56
CA GLY A 148 -0.97 -16.62 -4.72
C GLY A 148 0.09 -15.82 -5.49
N SER A 149 -0.01 -15.80 -6.82
CA SER A 149 0.90 -15.09 -7.73
C SER A 149 0.13 -14.58 -8.95
N LEU A 150 0.63 -13.48 -9.55
CA LEU A 150 0.09 -12.94 -10.78
C LEU A 150 0.67 -13.69 -11.99
N THR A 151 -0.18 -14.45 -12.66
CA THR A 151 0.14 -15.16 -13.91
C THR A 151 -1.05 -15.02 -14.86
N VAL A 152 -1.24 -13.81 -15.40
CA VAL A 152 -2.25 -13.54 -16.44
C VAL A 152 -1.57 -13.51 -17.81
N THR A 153 -2.02 -14.37 -18.73
CA THR A 153 -1.42 -14.52 -20.05
C THR A 153 -1.95 -13.49 -21.05
N GLN A 154 -1.21 -13.23 -22.11
CA GLN A 154 -1.66 -12.38 -23.23
C GLN A 154 -2.93 -12.93 -23.89
N GLU A 155 -3.08 -14.25 -23.96
CA GLU A 155 -4.28 -14.88 -24.51
C GLU A 155 -5.53 -14.55 -23.69
N GLN A 156 -5.44 -14.61 -22.36
CA GLN A 156 -6.53 -14.21 -21.46
C GLN A 156 -6.88 -12.72 -21.61
N ILE A 157 -5.87 -11.86 -21.78
CA ILE A 157 -6.07 -10.42 -22.00
C ILE A 157 -6.82 -10.17 -23.30
N GLU A 158 -6.44 -10.85 -24.38
CA GLU A 158 -7.08 -10.72 -25.68
C GLU A 158 -8.51 -11.28 -25.70
N GLU A 159 -8.78 -12.34 -24.94
CA GLU A 159 -10.13 -12.88 -24.78
C GLU A 159 -11.05 -11.86 -24.09
N ILE A 160 -10.56 -11.22 -23.02
CA ILE A 160 -11.31 -10.18 -22.30
C ILE A 160 -11.58 -8.98 -23.21
N ARG A 161 -10.59 -8.54 -23.99
CA ARG A 161 -10.76 -7.46 -24.97
C ARG A 161 -11.90 -7.76 -25.95
N ARG A 162 -11.87 -8.96 -26.57
CA ARG A 162 -12.93 -9.40 -27.49
C ARG A 162 -14.30 -9.51 -26.82
N ALA A 163 -14.36 -9.94 -25.56
CA ALA A 163 -15.61 -9.99 -24.80
C ALA A 163 -16.18 -8.59 -24.55
N GLY A 164 -15.33 -7.61 -24.18
CA GLY A 164 -15.72 -6.22 -24.02
C GLY A 164 -16.25 -5.57 -25.30
N GLU A 165 -15.62 -5.83 -26.44
CA GLU A 165 -16.06 -5.36 -27.75
C GLU A 165 -17.43 -5.96 -28.14
N ARG A 166 -17.63 -7.27 -27.92
CA ARG A 166 -18.93 -7.92 -28.17
C ARG A 166 -20.05 -7.33 -27.29
N ALA A 167 -19.75 -7.07 -26.01
CA ALA A 167 -20.71 -6.47 -25.10
C ALA A 167 -21.13 -5.05 -25.57
N ALA A 168 -20.16 -4.26 -26.04
CA ALA A 168 -20.43 -2.94 -26.61
C ALA A 168 -21.34 -2.98 -27.84
N LEU A 169 -21.11 -3.92 -28.76
CA LEU A 169 -21.93 -4.10 -29.97
C LEU A 169 -23.35 -4.52 -29.63
N ASN A 170 -23.54 -5.29 -28.54
CA ASN A 170 -24.85 -5.76 -28.10
C ASN A 170 -25.60 -4.77 -27.19
N GLY A 171 -25.08 -3.54 -26.98
CA GLY A 171 -25.69 -2.52 -26.11
C GLY A 171 -25.69 -2.84 -24.61
N GLN A 172 -24.82 -3.73 -24.17
CA GLN A 172 -24.68 -4.19 -22.78
C GLN A 172 -23.52 -3.52 -22.01
N ALA A 173 -22.88 -2.53 -22.60
CA ALA A 173 -21.72 -1.84 -22.04
C ALA A 173 -22.06 -0.47 -21.44
#